data_ae990ffe40d9b0cc0ce10e5b48821c10
#
_entry.id   ae990ffe40d9b0cc0ce10e5b48821c10
#
_cell.length_a   1.000
_cell.length_b   1.000
_cell.length_c   1.000
_cell.angle_alpha   90.00
_cell.angle_beta   90.00
_cell.angle_gamma   90.00
#
_symmetry.space_group_name_H-M   'P 1'
#
loop_
_entity.id
_entity.type
_entity.pdbx_description
1 polymer ?
#
loop_
_entity_poly.entity_id
_entity_poly.type
_entity_poly.pdbx_seq_one_letter_code
_entity_poly.pdbx_strand_id
1 'polypeptide(L)'
;SDDNVPSTPTNYSIYFEKMLDKQSDEFRKEIGDTIVASSESSVPTNSNISIEKEVKQGFIQIKSMLQAVVLIYKNLGVMRGMVQKHIDELKNNTNILALQNILSAFNQDLVRLNEIMHKHLDIIKVSYNEIGKMFKSIEEQSIYDTNYEVYNKNFLLVTVQSEVEAIKRYGYSASFLLVKLKDRFANRVKNLKERNNMLKSMSQLLLRTSRRSDIVAHYGDGCFAMVMKYTDESGTKQACTRILNMLSSISWRIDNEECKLDIQIVSSMITKKRSAEELISYTLDQLIVTQDDEQPIFLDEKAEN
;
A
#
# COMPACT_ATOMS: atom_id res chain seq x y z
N SER A 1 14.80 21.37 27.73
CA SER A 1 14.79 21.12 26.30
C SER A 1 14.77 22.46 25.55
N ASP A 2 15.96 22.95 25.21
CA ASP A 2 16.15 24.30 24.65
C ASP A 2 16.31 24.30 23.11
N ASP A 3 16.00 23.20 22.45
CA ASP A 3 16.05 23.12 21.00
C ASP A 3 14.63 23.09 20.45
N ASN A 4 14.21 24.18 19.84
CA ASN A 4 12.92 24.41 19.20
C ASN A 4 12.77 23.56 17.90
N VAL A 5 13.01 22.24 17.98
CA VAL A 5 13.00 21.30 16.85
C VAL A 5 11.73 20.48 16.89
N PRO A 6 10.94 20.44 15.80
CA PRO A 6 9.69 19.67 15.74
C PRO A 6 9.92 18.17 15.99
N SER A 7 9.00 17.52 16.72
CA SER A 7 9.02 16.09 17.04
C SER A 7 8.72 15.24 15.80
N THR A 8 9.67 15.14 14.88
CA THR A 8 9.57 14.25 13.72
C THR A 8 10.36 12.97 13.98
N PRO A 9 10.00 11.81 13.38
CA PRO A 9 10.74 10.54 13.52
C PRO A 9 12.24 10.70 13.20
N THR A 10 12.59 11.50 12.20
CA THR A 10 13.98 11.78 11.80
C THR A 10 14.74 12.56 12.86
N ASN A 11 14.10 13.54 13.49
CA ASN A 11 14.72 14.31 14.57
C ASN A 11 14.89 13.45 15.83
N TYR A 12 13.96 12.54 16.08
CA TYR A 12 14.06 11.58 17.19
C TYR A 12 15.27 10.65 17.02
N SER A 13 15.54 10.15 15.82
CA SER A 13 16.72 9.32 15.53
C SER A 13 18.02 10.06 15.75
N ILE A 14 18.09 11.32 15.30
CA ILE A 14 19.30 12.17 15.49
C ILE A 14 19.54 12.49 16.96
N TYR A 15 18.47 12.75 17.72
CA TYR A 15 18.60 12.99 19.17
C TYR A 15 18.97 11.72 19.93
N PHE A 16 18.43 10.59 19.54
CA PHE A 16 18.73 9.29 20.13
C PHE A 16 20.21 8.91 19.89
N GLU A 17 20.73 9.09 18.68
CA GLU A 17 22.15 8.90 18.38
C GLU A 17 23.04 9.83 19.19
N LYS A 18 22.70 11.12 19.28
CA LYS A 18 23.44 12.08 20.13
C LYS A 18 23.41 11.76 21.63
N MET A 19 22.31 11.14 22.12
CA MET A 19 22.24 10.67 23.51
C MET A 19 23.06 9.40 23.71
N LEU A 20 23.05 8.48 22.76
CA LEU A 20 23.90 7.29 22.76
C LEU A 20 25.38 7.65 22.74
N ASP A 21 25.78 8.68 22.00
CA ASP A 21 27.18 9.17 21.92
C ASP A 21 27.72 9.71 23.25
N LYS A 22 26.83 10.05 24.17
CA LYS A 22 27.21 10.52 25.52
C LYS A 22 27.29 9.41 26.57
N GLN A 23 26.96 8.17 26.22
CA GLN A 23 26.94 7.02 27.13
C GLN A 23 28.18 6.15 26.99
N SER A 24 28.44 5.27 27.99
CA SER A 24 29.58 4.36 27.98
C SER A 24 29.49 3.34 26.84
N ASP A 25 30.67 2.84 26.40
CA ASP A 25 30.74 1.87 25.30
C ASP A 25 30.03 0.54 25.61
N GLU A 26 29.97 0.15 26.89
CA GLU A 26 29.22 -1.03 27.36
C GLU A 26 27.70 -0.85 27.14
N PHE A 27 27.16 0.32 27.52
CA PHE A 27 25.76 0.66 27.36
C PHE A 27 25.35 0.80 25.88
N ARG A 28 26.27 1.33 25.04
CA ARG A 28 26.06 1.37 23.58
C ARG A 28 25.93 -0.02 22.98
N LYS A 29 26.76 -0.95 23.44
CA LYS A 29 26.77 -2.34 22.97
C LYS A 29 25.50 -3.07 23.41
N GLU A 30 25.06 -2.91 24.64
CA GLU A 30 23.85 -3.51 25.20
C GLU A 30 22.58 -3.00 24.49
N ILE A 31 22.50 -1.69 24.20
CA ILE A 31 21.41 -1.11 23.40
C ILE A 31 21.52 -1.55 21.94
N GLY A 32 22.71 -1.61 21.36
CA GLY A 32 22.93 -2.11 20.01
C GLY A 32 22.44 -3.55 19.84
N ASP A 33 22.80 -4.43 20.78
CA ASP A 33 22.35 -5.82 20.80
C ASP A 33 20.84 -5.95 21.03
N THR A 34 20.26 -5.07 21.86
CA THR A 34 18.80 -5.03 22.11
C THR A 34 18.03 -4.51 20.90
N ILE A 35 18.55 -3.51 20.17
CA ILE A 35 17.97 -3.00 18.93
C ILE A 35 18.08 -4.03 17.82
N VAL A 36 19.20 -4.74 17.70
CA VAL A 36 19.39 -5.84 16.74
C VAL A 36 18.43 -6.99 17.07
N ALA A 37 18.29 -7.39 18.33
CA ALA A 37 17.33 -8.41 18.76
C ALA A 37 15.87 -7.98 18.56
N SER A 38 15.54 -6.70 18.74
CA SER A 38 14.21 -6.16 18.46
C SER A 38 13.95 -5.92 16.97
N SER A 39 15.00 -5.70 16.16
CA SER A 39 14.92 -5.61 14.70
C SER A 39 14.86 -6.98 14.02
N GLU A 40 15.31 -8.05 14.67
CA GLU A 40 15.08 -9.43 14.21
C GLU A 40 13.64 -9.90 14.44
N SER A 41 12.90 -9.29 15.38
CA SER A 41 11.47 -9.53 15.57
C SER A 41 10.55 -8.61 14.74
N SER A 42 11.08 -7.53 14.16
CA SER A 42 10.44 -6.70 13.15
C SER A 42 11.34 -6.69 11.90
N VAL A 43 11.25 -7.76 11.11
CA VAL A 43 11.72 -7.71 9.71
C VAL A 43 10.98 -6.54 9.08
N PRO A 44 11.65 -5.41 8.70
CA PRO A 44 10.98 -4.42 7.88
C PRO A 44 10.60 -5.16 6.62
N THR A 45 9.31 -5.35 6.43
CA THR A 45 8.75 -5.98 5.24
C THR A 45 9.40 -5.28 4.05
N ASN A 46 9.94 -6.04 3.09
CA ASN A 46 10.57 -5.52 1.87
C ASN A 46 9.73 -4.45 1.16
N SER A 47 8.41 -4.42 1.42
CA SER A 47 7.47 -3.40 0.95
C SER A 47 7.73 -2.01 1.53
N ASN A 48 8.05 -1.87 2.80
CA ASN A 48 8.29 -0.53 3.39
C ASN A 48 9.57 0.11 2.82
N ILE A 49 10.60 -0.69 2.56
CA ILE A 49 11.84 -0.24 1.92
C ILE A 49 11.58 0.13 0.46
N SER A 50 10.75 -0.63 -0.24
CA SER A 50 10.35 -0.34 -1.63
C SER A 50 9.56 0.96 -1.73
N ILE A 51 8.55 1.14 -0.88
CA ILE A 51 7.73 2.37 -0.81
C ILE A 51 8.61 3.58 -0.46
N GLU A 52 9.51 3.47 0.51
CA GLU A 52 10.42 4.57 0.88
C GLU A 52 11.32 4.98 -0.29
N LYS A 53 11.83 4.00 -1.06
CA LYS A 53 12.64 4.26 -2.25
C LYS A 53 11.82 4.96 -3.34
N GLU A 54 10.59 4.53 -3.59
CA GLU A 54 9.70 5.15 -4.58
C GLU A 54 9.30 6.57 -4.17
N VAL A 55 9.00 6.80 -2.90
CA VAL A 55 8.73 8.15 -2.36
C VAL A 55 9.95 9.07 -2.56
N LYS A 56 11.17 8.61 -2.26
CA LYS A 56 12.40 9.38 -2.50
C LYS A 56 12.59 9.71 -3.99
N GLN A 57 12.34 8.77 -4.88
CA GLN A 57 12.38 9.01 -6.32
C GLN A 57 11.31 10.02 -6.75
N GLY A 58 10.09 9.94 -6.23
CA GLY A 58 9.03 10.92 -6.47
C GLY A 58 9.45 12.33 -6.07
N PHE A 59 10.11 12.51 -4.93
CA PHE A 59 10.65 13.82 -4.53
C PHE A 59 11.70 14.36 -5.50
N ILE A 60 12.57 13.49 -6.04
CA ILE A 60 13.57 13.87 -7.04
C ILE A 60 12.88 14.38 -8.32
N GLN A 61 11.83 13.71 -8.79
CA GLN A 61 11.07 14.12 -9.98
C GLN A 61 10.33 15.44 -9.75
N ILE A 62 9.70 15.62 -8.58
CA ILE A 62 9.06 16.89 -8.20
C ILE A 62 10.07 18.03 -8.20
N LYS A 63 11.27 17.82 -7.65
CA LYS A 63 12.35 18.81 -7.65
C LYS A 63 12.79 19.18 -9.07
N SER A 64 12.95 18.18 -9.95
CA SER A 64 13.29 18.39 -11.36
C SER A 64 12.22 19.21 -12.08
N MET A 65 10.95 18.90 -11.87
CA MET A 65 9.82 19.63 -12.43
C MET A 65 9.79 21.09 -11.97
N LEU A 66 9.99 21.34 -10.66
CA LEU A 66 10.06 22.70 -10.11
C LEU A 66 11.23 23.49 -10.69
N GLN A 67 12.41 22.86 -10.89
CA GLN A 67 13.54 23.50 -11.52
C GLN A 67 13.23 23.89 -12.98
N ALA A 68 12.56 23.03 -13.73
CA ALA A 68 12.12 23.36 -15.10
C ALA A 68 11.15 24.53 -15.14
N VAL A 69 10.20 24.62 -14.19
CA VAL A 69 9.26 25.75 -14.05
C VAL A 69 10.01 27.05 -13.76
N VAL A 70 10.99 27.02 -12.85
CA VAL A 70 11.81 28.21 -12.54
C VAL A 70 12.60 28.67 -13.77
N LEU A 71 13.14 27.75 -14.58
CA LEU A 71 13.83 28.07 -15.80
C LEU A 71 12.91 28.66 -16.86
N ILE A 72 11.69 28.15 -17.01
CA ILE A 72 10.67 28.74 -17.88
C ILE A 72 10.38 30.18 -17.45
N TYR A 73 10.17 30.41 -16.15
CA TYR A 73 9.92 31.76 -15.63
C TYR A 73 11.09 32.72 -15.91
N LYS A 74 12.33 32.26 -15.72
CA LYS A 74 13.52 33.04 -16.06
C LYS A 74 13.59 33.36 -17.55
N ASN A 75 13.29 32.40 -18.42
CA ASN A 75 13.30 32.57 -19.90
C ASN A 75 12.21 33.55 -20.34
N LEU A 76 11.03 33.57 -19.70
CA LEU A 76 9.99 34.58 -19.94
C LEU A 76 10.50 36.00 -19.61
N GLY A 77 11.28 36.15 -18.53
CA GLY A 77 11.93 37.41 -18.19
C GLY A 77 12.93 37.89 -19.27
N VAL A 78 13.75 36.95 -19.77
CA VAL A 78 14.69 37.21 -20.87
C VAL A 78 13.95 37.61 -22.15
N MET A 79 12.88 36.86 -22.51
CA MET A 79 12.03 37.19 -23.68
C MET A 79 11.47 38.60 -23.58
N ARG A 80 10.97 39.01 -22.43
CA ARG A 80 10.46 40.37 -22.23
C ARG A 80 11.54 41.44 -22.51
N GLY A 81 12.76 41.19 -22.00
CA GLY A 81 13.90 42.09 -22.26
C GLY A 81 14.28 42.17 -23.74
N MET A 82 14.30 41.02 -24.42
CA MET A 82 14.61 40.96 -25.89
C MET A 82 13.54 41.68 -26.70
N VAL A 83 12.26 41.45 -26.42
CA VAL A 83 11.15 42.13 -27.08
C VAL A 83 11.29 43.65 -26.93
N GLN A 84 11.55 44.12 -25.70
CA GLN A 84 11.71 45.55 -25.43
C GLN A 84 12.90 46.12 -26.20
N LYS A 85 14.05 45.45 -26.23
CA LYS A 85 15.24 45.87 -26.98
C LYS A 85 14.95 46.00 -28.46
N HIS A 86 14.32 45.00 -29.08
CA HIS A 86 14.01 45.06 -30.53
C HIS A 86 12.96 46.13 -30.85
N ILE A 87 12.00 46.40 -29.97
CA ILE A 87 11.06 47.51 -30.12
C ILE A 87 11.80 48.85 -30.10
N ASP A 88 12.76 49.06 -29.21
CA ASP A 88 13.51 50.31 -29.13
C ASP A 88 14.45 50.47 -30.33
N GLU A 89 15.07 49.40 -30.82
CA GLU A 89 15.86 49.40 -32.06
C GLU A 89 15.01 49.74 -33.29
N LEU A 90 13.78 49.20 -33.38
CA LEU A 90 12.85 49.51 -34.49
C LEU A 90 12.39 50.96 -34.44
N LYS A 91 12.16 51.56 -33.27
CA LYS A 91 11.75 52.97 -33.11
C LYS A 91 12.85 53.96 -33.53
N ASN A 92 14.10 53.58 -33.33
CA ASN A 92 15.25 54.43 -33.54
C ASN A 92 15.86 54.31 -34.95
N ASN A 93 15.33 53.42 -35.81
CA ASN A 93 15.84 53.19 -37.16
C ASN A 93 14.77 53.55 -38.20
N THR A 94 15.20 54.34 -39.22
CA THR A 94 14.37 54.71 -40.36
C THR A 94 14.81 54.02 -41.68
N ASN A 95 15.91 53.29 -41.64
CA ASN A 95 16.46 52.61 -42.84
C ASN A 95 15.76 51.21 -42.98
N ILE A 96 15.15 50.99 -44.14
CA ILE A 96 14.39 49.79 -44.47
C ILE A 96 15.25 48.53 -44.35
N LEU A 97 16.50 48.54 -44.79
CA LEU A 97 17.41 47.39 -44.75
C LEU A 97 17.77 47.06 -43.26
N ALA A 98 17.99 48.08 -42.42
CA ALA A 98 18.26 47.92 -41.01
C ALA A 98 17.03 47.32 -40.27
N LEU A 99 15.82 47.77 -40.60
CA LEU A 99 14.57 47.24 -40.05
C LEU A 99 14.36 45.76 -40.39
N GLN A 100 14.66 45.35 -41.63
CA GLN A 100 14.60 43.96 -42.05
C GLN A 100 15.57 43.05 -41.23
N ASN A 101 16.81 43.54 -41.01
CA ASN A 101 17.82 42.82 -40.24
C ASN A 101 17.39 42.69 -38.76
N ILE A 102 16.82 43.74 -38.14
CA ILE A 102 16.32 43.71 -36.77
C ILE A 102 15.16 42.71 -36.64
N LEU A 103 14.21 42.70 -37.58
CA LEU A 103 13.11 41.74 -37.59
C LEU A 103 13.58 40.30 -37.77
N SER A 104 14.57 40.07 -38.62
CA SER A 104 15.17 38.74 -38.82
C SER A 104 15.85 38.24 -37.53
N ALA A 105 16.67 39.09 -36.90
CA ALA A 105 17.31 38.78 -35.62
C ALA A 105 16.29 38.48 -34.53
N PHE A 106 15.21 39.28 -34.41
CA PHE A 106 14.13 39.08 -33.47
C PHE A 106 13.44 37.72 -33.69
N ASN A 107 13.13 37.38 -34.93
CA ASN A 107 12.53 36.09 -35.24
C ASN A 107 13.44 34.91 -34.84
N GLN A 108 14.76 35.01 -35.12
CA GLN A 108 15.71 33.99 -34.71
C GLN A 108 15.77 33.82 -33.18
N ASP A 109 15.78 34.92 -32.45
CA ASP A 109 15.77 34.88 -30.98
C ASP A 109 14.50 34.27 -30.44
N LEU A 110 13.33 34.56 -31.02
CA LEU A 110 12.07 33.93 -30.65
C LEU A 110 12.06 32.43 -30.91
N VAL A 111 12.59 31.97 -32.04
CA VAL A 111 12.69 30.53 -32.38
C VAL A 111 13.56 29.82 -31.35
N ARG A 112 14.75 30.35 -31.03
CA ARG A 112 15.66 29.76 -30.03
C ARG A 112 15.01 29.67 -28.67
N LEU A 113 14.32 30.73 -28.25
CA LEU A 113 13.66 30.74 -26.95
C LEU A 113 12.53 29.73 -26.90
N ASN A 114 11.73 29.62 -27.96
CA ASN A 114 10.66 28.66 -28.08
C ASN A 114 11.17 27.20 -27.96
N GLU A 115 12.29 26.89 -28.65
CA GLU A 115 12.93 25.59 -28.53
C GLU A 115 13.38 25.25 -27.09
N ILE A 116 13.95 26.23 -26.39
CA ILE A 116 14.35 26.06 -24.96
C ILE A 116 13.12 25.83 -24.07
N MET A 117 12.05 26.59 -24.29
CA MET A 117 10.81 26.41 -23.53
C MET A 117 10.17 25.05 -23.78
N HIS A 118 10.15 24.58 -25.03
CA HIS A 118 9.66 23.23 -25.36
C HIS A 118 10.45 22.15 -24.62
N LYS A 119 11.78 22.24 -24.57
CA LYS A 119 12.60 21.28 -23.79
C LYS A 119 12.23 21.25 -22.32
N HIS A 120 11.97 22.40 -21.71
CA HIS A 120 11.54 22.43 -20.29
C HIS A 120 10.12 21.88 -20.09
N LEU A 121 9.20 22.13 -21.03
CA LEU A 121 7.86 21.53 -21.00
C LEU A 121 7.91 20.01 -21.15
N ASP A 122 8.80 19.49 -22.01
CA ASP A 122 9.00 18.05 -22.15
C ASP A 122 9.52 17.41 -20.84
N ILE A 123 10.46 18.07 -20.15
CA ILE A 123 10.92 17.61 -18.82
C ILE A 123 9.77 17.55 -17.84
N ILE A 124 8.93 18.59 -17.78
CA ILE A 124 7.75 18.63 -16.89
C ILE A 124 6.80 17.48 -17.22
N LYS A 125 6.51 17.26 -18.50
CA LYS A 125 5.61 16.20 -18.97
C LYS A 125 6.12 14.81 -18.61
N VAL A 126 7.41 14.54 -18.80
CA VAL A 126 8.04 13.27 -18.44
C VAL A 126 7.99 13.06 -16.93
N SER A 127 8.43 14.05 -16.14
CA SER A 127 8.44 13.97 -14.68
C SER A 127 7.02 13.79 -14.11
N TYR A 128 6.00 14.44 -14.66
CA TYR A 128 4.61 14.27 -14.28
C TYR A 128 4.12 12.84 -14.50
N ASN A 129 4.42 12.25 -15.65
CA ASN A 129 4.03 10.88 -15.96
C ASN A 129 4.74 9.87 -15.06
N GLU A 130 6.01 10.08 -14.73
CA GLU A 130 6.75 9.22 -13.82
C GLU A 130 6.19 9.30 -12.39
N ILE A 131 5.89 10.49 -11.90
CA ILE A 131 5.23 10.69 -10.61
C ILE A 131 3.89 9.94 -10.58
N GLY A 132 3.08 10.03 -11.63
CA GLY A 132 1.81 9.31 -11.72
C GLY A 132 1.97 7.79 -11.64
N LYS A 133 2.99 7.22 -12.31
CA LYS A 133 3.32 5.79 -12.22
C LYS A 133 3.75 5.39 -10.81
N MET A 134 4.58 6.21 -10.15
CA MET A 134 5.04 5.96 -8.78
C MET A 134 3.88 5.98 -7.79
N PHE A 135 2.97 6.96 -7.88
CA PHE A 135 1.79 7.00 -7.01
C PHE A 135 0.92 5.76 -7.19
N LYS A 136 0.70 5.31 -8.43
CA LYS A 136 -0.05 4.09 -8.69
C LYS A 136 0.64 2.86 -8.10
N SER A 137 1.96 2.74 -8.23
CA SER A 137 2.74 1.65 -7.65
C SER A 137 2.66 1.64 -6.11
N ILE A 138 2.80 2.81 -5.46
CA ILE A 138 2.66 2.95 -4.01
C ILE A 138 1.25 2.56 -3.56
N GLU A 139 0.21 2.99 -4.28
CA GLU A 139 -1.17 2.63 -3.99
C GLU A 139 -1.37 1.12 -4.07
N GLU A 140 -0.92 0.47 -5.15
CA GLU A 140 -0.99 -0.98 -5.33
C GLU A 140 -0.22 -1.72 -4.23
N GLN A 141 0.98 -1.30 -3.87
CA GLN A 141 1.76 -1.88 -2.79
C GLN A 141 1.12 -1.66 -1.40
N SER A 142 0.35 -0.57 -1.22
CA SER A 142 -0.31 -0.25 0.04
C SER A 142 -1.59 -1.03 0.30
N ILE A 143 -2.22 -1.64 -0.72
CA ILE A 143 -3.48 -2.39 -0.60
C ILE A 143 -3.30 -3.90 -0.67
N TYR A 144 -2.20 -4.41 -1.25
CA TYR A 144 -1.93 -5.84 -1.37
C TYR A 144 -0.96 -6.33 -0.30
N ASP A 145 -1.11 -7.61 0.08
CA ASP A 145 -0.12 -8.34 0.86
C ASP A 145 1.06 -8.75 -0.03
N THR A 146 2.29 -8.55 0.47
CA THR A 146 3.51 -8.78 -0.31
C THR A 146 3.81 -10.26 -0.57
N ASN A 147 3.23 -11.18 0.21
CA ASN A 147 3.56 -12.60 0.17
C ASN A 147 2.51 -13.45 -0.54
N TYR A 148 1.23 -13.05 -0.45
CA TYR A 148 0.11 -13.94 -0.76
C TYR A 148 -0.78 -13.51 -1.93
N GLU A 149 -0.47 -12.39 -2.60
CA GLU A 149 -1.22 -11.89 -3.77
C GLU A 149 -2.71 -11.60 -3.49
N VAL A 150 -3.05 -11.37 -2.23
CA VAL A 150 -4.37 -10.97 -1.73
C VAL A 150 -4.29 -9.56 -1.14
N TYR A 151 -5.42 -8.97 -0.81
CA TYR A 151 -5.42 -7.68 -0.12
C TYR A 151 -4.77 -7.78 1.26
N ASN A 152 -4.22 -6.67 1.75
CA ASN A 152 -3.64 -6.60 3.09
C ASN A 152 -4.71 -6.27 4.16
N LYS A 153 -4.30 -6.36 5.43
CA LYS A 153 -5.15 -6.08 6.58
C LYS A 153 -5.74 -4.67 6.58
N ASN A 154 -4.97 -3.66 6.17
CA ASN A 154 -5.44 -2.27 6.17
C ASN A 154 -6.58 -2.07 5.16
N PHE A 155 -6.43 -2.60 3.96
CA PHE A 155 -7.48 -2.56 2.94
C PHE A 155 -8.73 -3.33 3.40
N LEU A 156 -8.56 -4.47 4.06
CA LEU A 156 -9.68 -5.23 4.62
C LEU A 156 -10.48 -4.41 5.64
N LEU A 157 -9.81 -3.76 6.60
CA LEU A 157 -10.46 -2.93 7.62
C LEU A 157 -11.31 -1.82 7.00
N VAL A 158 -10.74 -1.09 6.04
CA VAL A 158 -11.45 -0.03 5.31
C VAL A 158 -12.62 -0.62 4.52
N THR A 159 -12.44 -1.78 3.90
CA THR A 159 -13.51 -2.44 3.12
C THR A 159 -14.66 -2.88 4.01
N VAL A 160 -14.38 -3.52 5.16
CA VAL A 160 -15.45 -3.95 6.09
C VAL A 160 -16.21 -2.75 6.63
N GLN A 161 -15.52 -1.66 6.98
CA GLN A 161 -16.14 -0.41 7.43
C GLN A 161 -17.09 0.15 6.35
N SER A 162 -16.61 0.23 5.11
CA SER A 162 -17.39 0.69 3.98
C SER A 162 -18.62 -0.20 3.70
N GLU A 163 -18.45 -1.52 3.87
CA GLU A 163 -19.53 -2.49 3.65
C GLU A 163 -20.62 -2.38 4.73
N VAL A 164 -20.24 -2.19 6.01
CA VAL A 164 -21.19 -1.93 7.10
C VAL A 164 -22.03 -0.67 6.80
N GLU A 165 -21.40 0.41 6.31
CA GLU A 165 -22.09 1.63 5.94
C GLU A 165 -23.01 1.44 4.73
N ALA A 166 -22.55 0.70 3.73
CA ALA A 166 -23.34 0.38 2.55
C ALA A 166 -24.58 -0.46 2.89
N ILE A 167 -24.45 -1.45 3.78
CA ILE A 167 -25.57 -2.27 4.27
C ILE A 167 -26.57 -1.41 5.07
N LYS A 168 -26.09 -0.47 5.91
CA LYS A 168 -26.95 0.49 6.60
C LYS A 168 -27.79 1.31 5.63
N ARG A 169 -27.21 1.70 4.50
CA ARG A 169 -27.84 2.57 3.49
C ARG A 169 -28.74 1.83 2.53
N TYR A 170 -28.31 0.68 2.04
CA TYR A 170 -28.96 -0.04 0.94
C TYR A 170 -29.67 -1.33 1.35
N GLY A 171 -29.37 -1.89 2.53
CA GLY A 171 -30.12 -3.02 3.11
C GLY A 171 -29.89 -4.39 2.46
N TYR A 172 -28.81 -4.58 1.69
CA TYR A 172 -28.47 -5.90 1.15
C TYR A 172 -27.71 -6.76 2.16
N SER A 173 -27.57 -8.05 1.87
CA SER A 173 -26.86 -9.00 2.72
C SER A 173 -25.42 -9.15 2.28
N ALA A 174 -24.49 -9.16 3.23
CA ALA A 174 -23.10 -9.53 3.01
C ALA A 174 -22.58 -10.29 4.22
N SER A 175 -21.51 -11.07 4.04
CA SER A 175 -20.92 -11.86 5.10
C SER A 175 -19.41 -11.68 5.18
N PHE A 176 -18.88 -11.88 6.38
CA PHE A 176 -17.48 -11.85 6.73
C PHE A 176 -17.03 -13.24 7.19
N LEU A 177 -15.92 -13.73 6.65
CA LEU A 177 -15.34 -15.02 6.99
C LEU A 177 -13.90 -14.87 7.40
N LEU A 178 -13.46 -15.70 8.35
CA LEU A 178 -12.06 -15.94 8.66
C LEU A 178 -11.72 -17.41 8.37
N VAL A 179 -10.58 -17.62 7.73
CA VAL A 179 -10.03 -18.93 7.36
C VAL A 179 -8.60 -19.00 7.86
N LYS A 180 -8.31 -19.95 8.75
CA LYS A 180 -6.99 -20.09 9.38
C LYS A 180 -6.55 -21.56 9.39
N LEU A 181 -5.24 -21.82 9.27
CA LEU A 181 -4.68 -23.11 9.64
C LEU A 181 -4.82 -23.30 11.15
N LYS A 182 -5.33 -24.46 11.59
CA LYS A 182 -5.39 -24.76 13.02
C LYS A 182 -3.99 -24.77 13.63
N ASP A 183 -3.87 -24.23 14.82
CA ASP A 183 -2.56 -24.04 15.47
C ASP A 183 -1.83 -25.37 15.66
N ARG A 184 -2.56 -26.47 15.96
CA ARG A 184 -1.99 -27.83 16.04
C ARG A 184 -1.33 -28.26 14.73
N PHE A 185 -1.89 -27.88 13.58
CA PHE A 185 -1.31 -28.20 12.27
C PHE A 185 -0.16 -27.24 11.93
N ALA A 186 -0.35 -25.93 12.15
CA ALA A 186 0.65 -24.92 11.91
C ALA A 186 1.96 -25.16 12.68
N ASN A 187 1.85 -25.64 13.93
CA ASN A 187 3.01 -25.96 14.80
C ASN A 187 3.79 -27.20 14.36
N ARG A 188 3.21 -28.09 13.55
CA ARG A 188 3.93 -29.22 12.94
C ARG A 188 4.86 -28.76 11.83
N VAL A 189 4.55 -27.66 11.15
CA VAL A 189 5.35 -27.13 10.03
C VAL A 189 6.43 -26.20 10.57
N LYS A 190 7.57 -26.78 10.95
CA LYS A 190 8.72 -26.04 11.53
C LYS A 190 9.43 -25.15 10.50
N ASN A 191 9.39 -25.53 9.22
CA ASN A 191 10.05 -24.83 8.14
C ASN A 191 9.18 -23.63 7.68
N LEU A 192 9.66 -22.41 7.93
CA LEU A 192 8.98 -21.16 7.54
C LEU A 192 8.70 -21.09 6.03
N LYS A 193 9.60 -21.60 5.19
CA LYS A 193 9.42 -21.58 3.74
C LYS A 193 8.27 -22.51 3.32
N GLU A 194 8.16 -23.68 3.91
CA GLU A 194 7.05 -24.61 3.66
C GLU A 194 5.73 -24.04 4.15
N ARG A 195 5.72 -23.45 5.35
CA ARG A 195 4.55 -22.75 5.90
C ARG A 195 4.09 -21.63 4.96
N ASN A 196 4.98 -20.79 4.47
CA ASN A 196 4.67 -19.74 3.52
C ASN A 196 4.11 -20.28 2.19
N ASN A 197 4.66 -21.37 1.68
CA ASN A 197 4.14 -22.02 0.47
C ASN A 197 2.73 -22.57 0.67
N MET A 198 2.43 -23.14 1.84
CA MET A 198 1.08 -23.59 2.19
C MET A 198 0.09 -22.42 2.23
N LEU A 199 0.45 -21.34 2.92
CA LEU A 199 -0.37 -20.14 3.02
C LEU A 199 -0.58 -19.48 1.65
N LYS A 200 0.44 -19.49 0.79
CA LYS A 200 0.31 -19.01 -0.59
C LYS A 200 -0.65 -19.87 -1.42
N SER A 201 -0.61 -21.19 -1.26
CA SER A 201 -1.58 -22.08 -1.92
C SER A 201 -2.99 -21.89 -1.39
N MET A 202 -3.15 -21.66 -0.08
CA MET A 202 -4.46 -21.30 0.51
C MET A 202 -5.00 -20.01 -0.08
N SER A 203 -4.19 -18.94 -0.15
CA SER A 203 -4.62 -17.66 -0.70
C SER A 203 -5.06 -17.78 -2.18
N GLN A 204 -4.31 -18.52 -2.99
CA GLN A 204 -4.65 -18.73 -4.40
C GLN A 204 -5.95 -19.53 -4.57
N LEU A 205 -6.22 -20.50 -3.69
CA LEU A 205 -7.48 -21.24 -3.71
C LEU A 205 -8.66 -20.36 -3.25
N LEU A 206 -8.48 -19.58 -2.21
CA LEU A 206 -9.49 -18.62 -1.78
C LEU A 206 -9.84 -17.65 -2.90
N LEU A 207 -8.84 -17.13 -3.63
CA LEU A 207 -9.05 -16.28 -4.80
C LEU A 207 -9.82 -17.00 -5.92
N ARG A 208 -9.49 -18.27 -6.20
CA ARG A 208 -10.17 -19.06 -7.24
C ARG A 208 -11.63 -19.39 -6.89
N THR A 209 -11.95 -19.48 -5.61
CA THR A 209 -13.30 -19.78 -5.13
C THR A 209 -14.14 -18.53 -4.93
N SER A 210 -13.52 -17.36 -4.82
CA SER A 210 -14.19 -16.09 -4.65
C SER A 210 -14.79 -15.58 -5.97
N ARG A 211 -15.87 -14.82 -5.86
CA ARG A 211 -16.44 -14.08 -6.99
C ARG A 211 -15.64 -12.79 -7.19
N ARG A 212 -15.79 -12.17 -8.36
CA ARG A 212 -15.14 -10.87 -8.64
C ARG A 212 -15.57 -9.75 -7.68
N SER A 213 -16.74 -9.86 -7.07
CA SER A 213 -17.26 -8.94 -6.07
C SER A 213 -16.71 -9.18 -4.67
N ASP A 214 -16.14 -10.36 -4.40
CA ASP A 214 -15.68 -10.76 -3.09
C ASP A 214 -14.27 -10.21 -2.86
N ILE A 215 -13.95 -9.94 -1.60
CA ILE A 215 -12.64 -9.47 -1.19
C ILE A 215 -11.96 -10.60 -0.42
N VAL A 216 -10.73 -10.92 -0.79
CA VAL A 216 -9.87 -11.86 -0.06
C VAL A 216 -8.65 -11.11 0.43
N ALA A 217 -8.37 -11.17 1.74
CA ALA A 217 -7.28 -10.44 2.37
C ALA A 217 -6.49 -11.31 3.34
N HIS A 218 -5.23 -11.02 3.54
CA HIS A 218 -4.42 -11.57 4.61
C HIS A 218 -4.58 -10.71 5.87
N TYR A 219 -5.08 -11.29 6.94
CA TYR A 219 -5.27 -10.57 8.20
C TYR A 219 -4.01 -10.57 9.07
N GLY A 220 -3.20 -11.61 9.00
CA GLY A 220 -2.01 -11.85 9.82
C GLY A 220 -2.00 -13.27 10.40
N ASP A 221 -0.86 -13.72 10.89
CA ASP A 221 -0.67 -15.02 11.56
C ASP A 221 -1.24 -16.24 10.82
N GLY A 222 -1.18 -16.21 9.48
CA GLY A 222 -1.71 -17.27 8.63
C GLY A 222 -3.24 -17.31 8.58
N CYS A 223 -3.91 -16.22 9.00
CA CYS A 223 -5.34 -16.02 8.90
C CYS A 223 -5.68 -15.21 7.65
N PHE A 224 -6.58 -15.73 6.84
CA PHE A 224 -7.18 -15.03 5.71
C PHE A 224 -8.60 -14.63 6.04
N ALA A 225 -9.00 -13.46 5.55
CA ALA A 225 -10.35 -12.95 5.68
C ALA A 225 -11.01 -12.84 4.30
N MET A 226 -12.32 -13.06 4.25
CA MET A 226 -13.11 -12.84 3.07
C MET A 226 -14.34 -11.99 3.39
N VAL A 227 -14.65 -11.03 2.50
CA VAL A 227 -15.92 -10.30 2.50
C VAL A 227 -16.71 -10.75 1.28
N MET A 228 -17.81 -11.41 1.49
CA MET A 228 -18.70 -11.88 0.42
C MET A 228 -19.90 -10.94 0.29
N LYS A 229 -19.89 -10.15 -0.77
CA LYS A 229 -20.96 -9.20 -1.05
C LYS A 229 -22.18 -9.89 -1.62
N TYR A 230 -23.36 -9.35 -1.33
CA TYR A 230 -24.64 -9.88 -1.83
C TYR A 230 -24.85 -11.38 -1.54
N THR A 231 -24.40 -11.82 -0.36
CA THR A 231 -24.47 -13.21 0.06
C THR A 231 -25.22 -13.28 1.39
N ASP A 232 -26.30 -14.05 1.40
CA ASP A 232 -27.11 -14.31 2.59
C ASP A 232 -26.51 -15.44 3.45
N GLU A 233 -27.18 -15.78 4.54
CA GLU A 233 -26.75 -16.81 5.48
C GLU A 233 -26.61 -18.19 4.82
N SER A 234 -27.59 -18.57 3.99
CA SER A 234 -27.56 -19.86 3.28
C SER A 234 -26.39 -19.94 2.31
N GLY A 235 -26.19 -18.89 1.52
CA GLY A 235 -25.08 -18.76 0.60
C GLY A 235 -23.72 -18.77 1.31
N THR A 236 -23.64 -18.14 2.50
CA THR A 236 -22.45 -18.13 3.35
C THR A 236 -22.11 -19.53 3.83
N LYS A 237 -23.07 -20.28 4.39
CA LYS A 237 -22.87 -21.67 4.82
C LYS A 237 -22.41 -22.59 3.69
N GLN A 238 -23.02 -22.46 2.52
CA GLN A 238 -22.58 -23.21 1.31
C GLN A 238 -21.16 -22.85 0.87
N ALA A 239 -20.79 -21.57 0.90
CA ALA A 239 -19.46 -21.12 0.55
C ALA A 239 -18.43 -21.64 1.55
N CYS A 240 -18.68 -21.58 2.84
CA CYS A 240 -17.81 -22.12 3.89
C CYS A 240 -17.56 -23.62 3.71
N THR A 241 -18.62 -24.40 3.47
CA THR A 241 -18.49 -25.84 3.21
C THR A 241 -17.68 -26.14 1.95
N ARG A 242 -17.89 -25.38 0.87
CA ARG A 242 -17.12 -25.50 -0.35
C ARG A 242 -15.64 -25.18 -0.13
N ILE A 243 -15.33 -24.10 0.58
CA ILE A 243 -13.95 -23.69 0.89
C ILE A 243 -13.28 -24.76 1.75
N LEU A 244 -13.94 -25.26 2.80
CA LEU A 244 -13.44 -26.32 3.64
C LEU A 244 -13.09 -27.58 2.83
N ASN A 245 -14.01 -28.05 2.00
CA ASN A 245 -13.79 -29.24 1.19
C ASN A 245 -12.64 -29.09 0.19
N MET A 246 -12.50 -27.91 -0.42
CA MET A 246 -11.42 -27.65 -1.37
C MET A 246 -10.07 -27.57 -0.69
N LEU A 247 -9.95 -26.86 0.42
CA LEU A 247 -8.69 -26.73 1.14
C LEU A 247 -8.28 -28.06 1.80
N SER A 248 -9.23 -28.82 2.34
CA SER A 248 -8.97 -30.14 2.94
C SER A 248 -8.70 -31.24 1.91
N SER A 249 -8.95 -30.97 0.62
CA SER A 249 -8.58 -31.92 -0.46
C SER A 249 -7.11 -31.85 -0.86
N ILE A 250 -6.39 -30.81 -0.42
CA ILE A 250 -4.98 -30.64 -0.76
C ILE A 250 -4.13 -31.49 0.17
N SER A 251 -3.31 -32.35 -0.42
CA SER A 251 -2.30 -33.12 0.30
C SER A 251 -0.97 -32.38 0.33
N TRP A 252 -0.39 -32.31 1.51
CA TRP A 252 0.94 -31.76 1.76
C TRP A 252 1.85 -32.82 2.35
N ARG A 253 3.12 -32.76 2.02
CA ARG A 253 4.13 -33.65 2.61
C ARG A 253 4.91 -32.89 3.68
N ILE A 254 4.74 -33.28 4.95
CA ILE A 254 5.43 -32.76 6.12
C ILE A 254 6.23 -33.92 6.72
N ASP A 255 7.54 -33.77 6.92
CA ASP A 255 8.41 -34.81 7.50
C ASP A 255 8.24 -36.21 6.83
N ASN A 256 8.08 -36.23 5.49
CA ASN A 256 7.79 -37.43 4.69
C ASN A 256 6.41 -38.07 4.89
N GLU A 257 5.54 -37.51 5.68
CA GLU A 257 4.14 -37.93 5.84
C GLU A 257 3.21 -37.09 4.97
N GLU A 258 2.26 -37.73 4.31
CA GLU A 258 1.20 -37.04 3.56
C GLU A 258 0.11 -36.60 4.54
N CYS A 259 -0.11 -35.30 4.61
CA CYS A 259 -1.08 -34.67 5.50
C CYS A 259 -2.07 -33.81 4.70
N LYS A 260 -3.33 -33.81 5.09
CA LYS A 260 -4.33 -32.85 4.60
C LYS A 260 -4.28 -31.58 5.41
N LEU A 261 -4.59 -30.44 4.80
CA LEU A 261 -4.68 -29.18 5.50
C LEU A 261 -5.80 -29.26 6.58
N ASP A 262 -5.43 -28.94 7.80
CA ASP A 262 -6.36 -28.83 8.92
C ASP A 262 -6.66 -27.35 9.14
N ILE A 263 -7.82 -26.92 8.67
CA ILE A 263 -8.25 -25.53 8.66
C ILE A 263 -9.49 -25.32 9.50
N GLN A 264 -9.66 -24.11 9.94
CA GLN A 264 -10.84 -23.64 10.63
C GLN A 264 -11.45 -22.47 9.85
N ILE A 265 -12.78 -22.44 9.80
CA ILE A 265 -13.55 -21.37 9.16
C ILE A 265 -14.60 -20.88 10.17
N VAL A 266 -14.58 -19.56 10.41
CA VAL A 266 -15.61 -18.88 11.19
C VAL A 266 -16.22 -17.80 10.31
N SER A 267 -17.53 -17.71 10.29
CA SER A 267 -18.26 -16.74 9.47
C SER A 267 -19.37 -16.06 10.26
N SER A 268 -19.65 -14.81 9.90
CA SER A 268 -20.72 -13.99 10.48
C SER A 268 -21.35 -13.12 9.39
N MET A 269 -22.63 -12.78 9.55
CA MET A 269 -23.25 -11.77 8.70
C MET A 269 -22.75 -10.37 9.06
N ILE A 270 -22.53 -9.53 8.05
CA ILE A 270 -22.28 -8.11 8.27
C ILE A 270 -23.62 -7.43 8.47
N THR A 271 -23.82 -6.80 9.63
CA THR A 271 -25.11 -6.24 10.02
C THR A 271 -25.01 -4.76 10.40
N LYS A 272 -26.17 -4.13 10.54
CA LYS A 272 -26.28 -2.73 10.97
C LYS A 272 -25.94 -2.51 12.44
N LYS A 273 -25.94 -3.58 13.23
CA LYS A 273 -25.86 -3.53 14.70
C LYS A 273 -24.42 -3.42 15.22
N ARG A 274 -23.45 -4.01 14.50
CA ARG A 274 -22.04 -4.03 14.87
C ARG A 274 -21.24 -3.07 14.03
N SER A 275 -20.25 -2.44 14.61
CA SER A 275 -19.19 -1.75 13.88
C SER A 275 -18.26 -2.76 13.17
N ALA A 276 -17.44 -2.29 12.25
CA ALA A 276 -16.47 -3.16 11.60
C ALA A 276 -15.47 -3.77 12.59
N GLU A 277 -15.03 -2.99 13.57
CA GLU A 277 -14.08 -3.42 14.60
C GLU A 277 -14.71 -4.48 15.50
N GLU A 278 -15.94 -4.28 15.97
CA GLU A 278 -16.68 -5.26 16.78
C GLU A 278 -16.94 -6.56 16.03
N LEU A 279 -17.30 -6.49 14.74
CA LEU A 279 -17.52 -7.67 13.90
C LEU A 279 -16.23 -8.49 13.76
N ILE A 280 -15.12 -7.83 13.44
CA ILE A 280 -13.83 -8.49 13.24
C ILE A 280 -13.32 -9.09 14.55
N SER A 281 -13.36 -8.32 15.66
CA SER A 281 -12.93 -8.79 16.97
C SER A 281 -13.75 -10.00 17.40
N TYR A 282 -15.07 -9.93 17.33
CA TYR A 282 -15.97 -11.03 17.67
C TYR A 282 -15.68 -12.30 16.86
N THR A 283 -15.47 -12.15 15.55
CA THR A 283 -15.19 -13.31 14.68
C THR A 283 -13.81 -13.92 14.97
N LEU A 284 -12.81 -13.08 15.33
CA LEU A 284 -11.48 -13.55 15.76
C LEU A 284 -11.53 -14.28 17.10
N ASP A 285 -12.26 -13.75 18.09
CA ASP A 285 -12.40 -14.40 19.40
C ASP A 285 -13.05 -15.78 19.24
N GLN A 286 -14.06 -15.90 18.40
CA GLN A 286 -14.67 -17.17 18.07
C GLN A 286 -13.72 -18.13 17.34
N LEU A 287 -12.86 -17.62 16.46
CA LEU A 287 -11.84 -18.43 15.79
C LEU A 287 -10.86 -19.06 16.79
N ILE A 288 -10.57 -18.38 17.90
CA ILE A 288 -9.70 -18.89 18.97
C ILE A 288 -10.43 -19.96 19.82
N VAL A 289 -11.69 -19.69 20.18
CA VAL A 289 -12.47 -20.59 21.06
C VAL A 289 -12.81 -21.92 20.36
N THR A 290 -13.01 -21.89 19.05
CA THR A 290 -13.54 -23.02 18.28
C THR A 290 -12.47 -23.78 17.47
N GLN A 291 -11.20 -23.73 17.90
CA GLN A 291 -10.08 -24.37 17.20
C GLN A 291 -10.20 -25.89 17.03
N ASP A 292 -10.96 -26.55 17.91
CA ASP A 292 -11.15 -28.00 17.88
C ASP A 292 -12.33 -28.47 17.01
N ASP A 293 -13.16 -27.54 16.53
CA ASP A 293 -14.31 -27.89 15.72
C ASP A 293 -13.89 -28.32 14.29
N GLU A 294 -14.49 -29.40 13.80
CA GLU A 294 -14.20 -29.96 12.46
C GLU A 294 -15.02 -29.28 11.34
N GLN A 295 -16.11 -28.63 11.69
CA GLN A 295 -17.04 -28.00 10.74
C GLN A 295 -16.91 -26.47 10.76
N PRO A 296 -17.21 -25.80 9.64
CA PRO A 296 -17.29 -24.35 9.62
C PRO A 296 -18.35 -23.83 10.60
N ILE A 297 -18.00 -22.79 11.35
CA ILE A 297 -18.89 -22.18 12.32
C ILE A 297 -19.53 -20.94 11.70
N PHE A 298 -20.85 -20.89 11.83
CA PHE A 298 -21.64 -19.71 11.48
C PHE A 298 -22.13 -19.05 12.77
N LEU A 299 -21.75 -17.80 12.96
CA LEU A 299 -22.12 -17.04 14.17
C LEU A 299 -23.48 -16.37 13.95
N ASP A 300 -24.50 -16.87 14.64
CA ASP A 300 -25.84 -16.30 14.65
C ASP A 300 -25.90 -15.07 15.57
N GLU A 301 -26.55 -13.99 15.10
CA GLU A 301 -26.83 -12.82 15.94
C GLU A 301 -27.84 -13.11 17.08
N LYS A 302 -28.53 -14.26 17.04
CA LYS A 302 -29.58 -14.61 18.01
C LYS A 302 -29.08 -15.14 19.33
N ALA A 303 -27.76 -15.36 19.48
CA ALA A 303 -27.17 -15.95 20.68
C ALA A 303 -26.84 -14.95 21.81
N GLU A 304 -27.13 -13.66 21.61
CA GLU A 304 -26.93 -12.62 22.64
C GLU A 304 -28.29 -12.05 23.08
N ASN A 305 -29.01 -12.82 23.94
CA ASN A 305 -30.06 -12.32 24.81
C ASN A 305 -29.64 -12.48 26.27
#